data_c7589c90a9169e1e7efee356f8d63547
#
_entry.id   c7589c90a9169e1e7efee356f8d63547
#
_cell.length_a   1.000
_cell.length_b   1.000
_cell.length_c   1.000
_cell.angle_alpha   90.00
_cell.angle_beta   90.00
_cell.angle_gamma   90.00
#
_symmetry.space_group_name_H-M   'P 1'
#
loop_
_entity.id
_entity.type
_entity.pdbx_description
1 polymer ?
#
loop_
_entity_poly.entity_id
_entity_poly.type
_entity_poly.pdbx_seq_one_letter_code
_entity_poly.pdbx_strand_id
1 'polypeptide(L)'
;QFARKLAGMEMTVLAFDKYKTPGYAAAMPWVTETDLETILQQADVISLHLPLTSETRHLVDADFIAKCRPGFILINTARGACIRTADVVEALETGTMGGACLDVFENEKPQTFSEAEQTLYGRLHQLENVVLAPHIAGWTYESKYLLASILLEKITETKKLEVRSER
;
A
#
# COMPACT_ATOMS: atom_id res chain seq x y z
N GLN A 1 11.09 -5.68 -0.20
CA GLN A 1 11.54 -5.59 -1.61
C GLN A 1 11.52 -4.14 -2.11
N PHE A 2 10.42 -3.37 -1.86
CA PHE A 2 10.33 -1.98 -2.31
C PHE A 2 11.49 -1.14 -1.76
N ALA A 3 11.72 -1.14 -0.44
CA ALA A 3 12.84 -0.44 0.19
C ALA A 3 14.22 -0.81 -0.42
N ARG A 4 14.40 -2.07 -0.84
CA ARG A 4 15.64 -2.49 -1.54
C ARG A 4 15.81 -1.81 -2.90
N LYS A 5 14.72 -1.53 -3.61
CA LYS A 5 14.76 -0.83 -4.90
C LYS A 5 15.08 0.66 -4.76
N LEU A 6 14.82 1.22 -3.58
CA LEU A 6 15.15 2.61 -3.26
C LEU A 6 16.64 2.80 -2.86
N ALA A 7 17.38 1.70 -2.65
CA ALA A 7 18.81 1.78 -2.39
C ALA A 7 19.54 2.48 -3.55
N GLY A 8 20.32 3.51 -3.25
CA GLY A 8 21.07 4.27 -4.27
C GLY A 8 20.27 5.37 -4.98
N MET A 9 19.02 5.63 -4.59
CA MET A 9 18.23 6.75 -5.12
C MET A 9 18.40 8.05 -4.32
N GLU A 10 19.37 8.10 -3.43
CA GLU A 10 19.66 9.27 -2.55
C GLU A 10 18.46 9.73 -1.73
N MET A 11 17.62 8.77 -1.31
CA MET A 11 16.41 9.02 -0.53
C MET A 11 16.60 8.56 0.92
N THR A 12 16.04 9.31 1.86
CA THR A 12 15.83 8.83 3.22
C THR A 12 14.63 7.91 3.25
N VAL A 13 14.82 6.65 3.61
CA VAL A 13 13.73 5.67 3.71
C VAL A 13 13.39 5.46 5.18
N LEU A 14 12.18 5.89 5.58
CA LEU A 14 11.60 5.63 6.89
C LEU A 14 10.72 4.39 6.81
N ALA A 15 10.76 3.53 7.82
CA ALA A 15 9.91 2.34 7.87
C ALA A 15 9.26 2.17 9.24
N PHE A 16 7.97 1.84 9.21
CA PHE A 16 7.18 1.47 10.36
C PHE A 16 6.45 0.15 10.11
N ASP A 17 6.57 -0.78 11.05
CA ASP A 17 5.80 -2.02 11.08
C ASP A 17 5.40 -2.31 12.53
N LYS A 18 4.11 -2.20 12.83
CA LYS A 18 3.55 -2.39 14.18
C LYS A 18 3.85 -3.75 14.78
N TYR A 19 4.03 -4.77 13.94
CA TYR A 19 4.15 -6.17 14.35
C TYR A 19 5.57 -6.72 14.29
N LYS A 20 6.51 -5.94 13.79
CA LYS A 20 7.92 -6.34 13.72
C LYS A 20 8.67 -5.96 14.99
N THR A 21 9.53 -6.86 15.44
CA THR A 21 10.49 -6.55 16.48
C THR A 21 11.51 -5.51 15.97
N PRO A 22 11.90 -4.51 16.77
CA PRO A 22 12.95 -3.57 16.39
C PRO A 22 14.21 -4.29 15.87
N GLY A 23 14.85 -3.72 14.85
CA GLY A 23 15.96 -4.33 14.14
C GLY A 23 15.54 -5.11 12.88
N TYR A 24 14.27 -5.06 12.48
CA TYR A 24 13.79 -5.76 11.27
C TYR A 24 14.39 -5.22 9.96
N ALA A 25 14.88 -3.99 9.97
CA ALA A 25 15.55 -3.37 8.83
C ALA A 25 17.10 -3.40 8.93
N ALA A 26 17.69 -4.05 9.93
CA ALA A 26 19.14 -4.05 10.18
C ALA A 26 20.00 -4.47 8.98
N ALA A 27 19.46 -5.30 8.06
CA ALA A 27 20.15 -5.69 6.82
C ALA A 27 20.07 -4.62 5.71
N MET A 28 19.41 -3.48 5.97
CA MET A 28 19.22 -2.39 5.01
C MET A 28 19.65 -1.06 5.64
N PRO A 29 20.95 -0.71 5.62
CA PRO A 29 21.48 0.45 6.34
C PRO A 29 20.96 1.81 5.84
N TRP A 30 20.30 1.84 4.68
CA TRP A 30 19.61 3.01 4.14
C TRP A 30 18.16 3.16 4.62
N VAL A 31 17.66 2.24 5.46
CA VAL A 31 16.30 2.27 6.03
C VAL A 31 16.39 2.60 7.51
N THR A 32 15.68 3.62 7.94
CA THR A 32 15.54 4.00 9.35
C THR A 32 14.20 3.51 9.87
N GLU A 33 14.25 2.63 10.87
CA GLU A 33 13.04 2.23 11.61
C GLU A 33 12.58 3.39 12.49
N THR A 34 11.29 3.69 12.45
CA THR A 34 10.71 4.79 13.23
C THR A 34 9.26 4.48 13.61
N ASP A 35 8.60 5.40 14.30
CA ASP A 35 7.17 5.34 14.58
C ASP A 35 6.33 5.95 13.44
N LEU A 36 5.01 5.72 13.50
CA LEU A 36 4.07 6.23 12.51
C LEU A 36 4.01 7.76 12.54
N GLU A 37 4.05 8.38 13.71
CA GLU A 37 3.96 9.83 13.87
C GLU A 37 5.11 10.53 13.14
N THR A 38 6.32 10.03 13.30
CA THR A 38 7.51 10.53 12.58
C THR A 38 7.34 10.42 11.06
N ILE A 39 6.80 9.30 10.57
CA ILE A 39 6.51 9.14 9.12
C ILE A 39 5.52 10.20 8.65
N LEU A 40 4.41 10.39 9.37
CA LEU A 40 3.39 11.36 8.99
C LEU A 40 3.95 12.80 8.90
N GLN A 41 4.77 13.17 9.86
CA GLN A 41 5.33 14.53 9.95
C GLN A 41 6.47 14.81 8.96
N GLN A 42 7.21 13.79 8.53
CA GLN A 42 8.45 13.98 7.77
C GLN A 42 8.42 13.46 6.34
N ALA A 43 7.58 12.47 6.04
CA ALA A 43 7.63 11.83 4.73
C ALA A 43 7.04 12.71 3.62
N ASP A 44 7.79 12.87 2.53
CA ASP A 44 7.30 13.48 1.29
C ASP A 44 6.45 12.49 0.49
N VAL A 45 6.72 11.18 0.64
CA VAL A 45 5.98 10.10 -0.02
C VAL A 45 5.67 9.01 1.01
N ILE A 46 4.40 8.66 1.12
CA ILE A 46 3.91 7.57 1.98
C ILE A 46 3.43 6.42 1.11
N SER A 47 4.03 5.24 1.29
CA SER A 47 3.65 4.03 0.55
C SER A 47 3.07 2.96 1.47
N LEU A 48 1.87 2.49 1.16
CA LEU A 48 1.16 1.48 1.95
C LEU A 48 1.55 0.07 1.52
N HIS A 49 1.95 -0.76 2.48
CA HIS A 49 2.29 -2.18 2.30
C HIS A 49 1.60 -3.04 3.37
N LEU A 50 0.28 -2.89 3.47
CA LEU A 50 -0.54 -3.40 4.57
C LEU A 50 -1.55 -4.44 4.07
N PRO A 51 -1.82 -5.52 4.81
CA PRO A 51 -3.01 -6.33 4.58
C PRO A 51 -4.26 -5.54 4.99
N LEU A 52 -5.42 -5.87 4.42
CA LEU A 52 -6.69 -5.32 4.88
C LEU A 52 -7.16 -6.08 6.11
N THR A 53 -7.25 -5.37 7.22
CA THR A 53 -7.74 -5.84 8.52
C THR A 53 -8.72 -4.82 9.10
N SER A 54 -9.32 -5.10 10.26
CA SER A 54 -10.13 -4.11 10.99
C SER A 54 -9.32 -2.86 11.37
N GLU A 55 -8.03 -3.00 11.65
CA GLU A 55 -7.13 -1.89 12.03
C GLU A 55 -6.67 -1.05 10.84
N THR A 56 -6.56 -1.64 9.64
CA THR A 56 -6.06 -0.97 8.45
C THR A 56 -7.16 -0.48 7.51
N ARG A 57 -8.40 -0.86 7.78
CA ARG A 57 -9.56 -0.36 7.04
C ARG A 57 -9.73 1.14 7.31
N HIS A 58 -9.72 1.92 6.23
CA HIS A 58 -9.79 3.39 6.27
C HIS A 58 -8.71 4.02 7.18
N LEU A 59 -7.54 3.38 7.24
CA LEU A 59 -6.40 3.91 8.00
C LEU A 59 -6.03 5.31 7.52
N VAL A 60 -6.05 5.51 6.19
CA VAL A 60 -5.84 6.83 5.60
C VAL A 60 -7.19 7.51 5.43
N ASP A 61 -7.58 8.24 6.43
CA ASP A 61 -8.76 9.10 6.51
C ASP A 61 -8.35 10.56 6.68
N ALA A 62 -9.32 11.46 6.89
CA ALA A 62 -9.08 12.89 7.08
C ALA A 62 -8.15 13.18 8.28
N ASP A 63 -8.29 12.43 9.38
CA ASP A 63 -7.44 12.62 10.58
C ASP A 63 -6.00 12.20 10.34
N PHE A 64 -5.79 11.11 9.59
CA PHE A 64 -4.46 10.68 9.15
C PHE A 64 -3.83 11.74 8.24
N ILE A 65 -4.57 12.20 7.24
CA ILE A 65 -4.12 13.19 6.26
C ILE A 65 -3.75 14.51 6.96
N ALA A 66 -4.55 14.95 7.92
CA ALA A 66 -4.31 16.19 8.68
C ALA A 66 -3.01 16.16 9.50
N LYS A 67 -2.49 14.97 9.83
CA LYS A 67 -1.21 14.80 10.56
C LYS A 67 -0.01 14.70 9.62
N CYS A 68 -0.25 14.50 8.33
CA CYS A 68 0.80 14.40 7.34
C CYS A 68 1.43 15.76 7.05
N ARG A 69 2.69 15.71 6.59
CA ARG A 69 3.34 16.88 6.02
C ARG A 69 2.52 17.39 4.83
N PRO A 70 2.20 18.71 4.76
CA PRO A 70 1.46 19.25 3.63
C PRO A 70 2.15 18.98 2.30
N GLY A 71 1.37 18.61 1.28
CA GLY A 71 1.88 18.33 -0.05
C GLY A 71 2.51 16.93 -0.22
N PHE A 72 2.36 16.02 0.75
CA PHE A 72 2.84 14.64 0.60
C PHE A 72 2.14 13.90 -0.54
N ILE A 73 2.78 12.86 -1.05
CA ILE A 73 2.25 11.96 -2.07
C ILE A 73 1.91 10.62 -1.43
N LEU A 74 0.71 10.10 -1.71
CA LEU A 74 0.28 8.78 -1.27
C LEU A 74 0.47 7.75 -2.37
N ILE A 75 1.05 6.59 -2.04
CA ILE A 75 1.09 5.41 -2.92
C ILE A 75 0.32 4.27 -2.26
N ASN A 76 -0.72 3.78 -2.93
CA ASN A 76 -1.48 2.62 -2.48
C ASN A 76 -1.51 1.52 -3.54
N THR A 77 -0.67 0.51 -3.35
CA THR A 77 -0.67 -0.75 -4.11
C THR A 77 -0.99 -1.94 -3.20
N ALA A 78 -1.59 -1.67 -2.03
CA ALA A 78 -1.90 -2.67 -1.02
C ALA A 78 -3.34 -3.18 -1.15
N ARG A 79 -4.30 -2.44 -0.58
CA ARG A 79 -5.75 -2.70 -0.69
C ARG A 79 -6.50 -1.37 -0.70
N GLY A 80 -7.50 -1.24 -1.55
CA GLY A 80 -8.27 -0.01 -1.72
C GLY A 80 -8.91 0.48 -0.43
N ALA A 81 -9.55 -0.42 0.30
CA ALA A 81 -10.20 -0.08 1.57
C ALA A 81 -9.22 0.25 2.73
N CYS A 82 -7.91 0.31 2.51
CA CYS A 82 -6.97 0.93 3.47
C CYS A 82 -7.08 2.46 3.47
N ILE A 83 -7.64 3.05 2.44
CA ILE A 83 -7.90 4.50 2.37
C ILE A 83 -9.41 4.75 2.39
N ARG A 84 -9.82 5.93 2.82
CA ARG A 84 -11.16 6.46 2.58
C ARG A 84 -11.08 7.36 1.35
N THR A 85 -11.59 6.87 0.23
CA THR A 85 -11.44 7.54 -1.08
C THR A 85 -11.98 8.97 -1.07
N ALA A 86 -13.09 9.22 -0.36
CA ALA A 86 -13.68 10.56 -0.27
C ALA A 86 -12.71 11.58 0.37
N ASP A 87 -12.05 11.20 1.48
CA ASP A 87 -11.12 12.06 2.20
C ASP A 87 -9.85 12.33 1.36
N VAL A 88 -9.39 11.31 0.63
CA VAL A 88 -8.24 11.43 -0.30
C VAL A 88 -8.57 12.37 -1.45
N VAL A 89 -9.75 12.25 -2.07
CA VAL A 89 -10.19 13.15 -3.15
C VAL A 89 -10.27 14.59 -2.66
N GLU A 90 -10.88 14.82 -1.50
CA GLU A 90 -10.97 16.17 -0.90
C GLU A 90 -9.58 16.75 -0.62
N ALA A 91 -8.66 15.95 -0.08
CA ALA A 91 -7.30 16.41 0.21
C ALA A 91 -6.49 16.73 -1.05
N LEU A 92 -6.71 16.01 -2.15
CA LEU A 92 -6.10 16.27 -3.45
C LEU A 92 -6.65 17.57 -4.09
N GLU A 93 -7.97 17.76 -4.03
CA GLU A 93 -8.63 18.97 -4.57
C GLU A 93 -8.25 20.24 -3.80
N THR A 94 -8.10 20.13 -2.49
CA THR A 94 -7.68 21.27 -1.64
C THR A 94 -6.18 21.53 -1.66
N GLY A 95 -5.38 20.65 -2.25
CA GLY A 95 -3.92 20.74 -2.28
C GLY A 95 -3.25 20.39 -0.95
N THR A 96 -3.99 19.88 0.04
CA THR A 96 -3.42 19.36 1.30
C THR A 96 -2.53 18.16 1.00
N MET A 97 -2.94 17.30 0.05
CA MET A 97 -2.15 16.20 -0.52
C MET A 97 -1.64 16.64 -1.90
N GLY A 98 -0.33 16.49 -2.14
CA GLY A 98 0.31 16.89 -3.39
C GLY A 98 0.01 15.96 -4.57
N GLY A 99 -0.29 14.67 -4.29
CA GLY A 99 -0.63 13.69 -5.32
C GLY A 99 -0.94 12.32 -4.76
N ALA A 100 -1.45 11.43 -5.61
CA ALA A 100 -1.66 10.03 -5.26
C ALA A 100 -1.37 9.08 -6.43
N CYS A 101 -0.82 7.89 -6.12
CA CYS A 101 -0.65 6.77 -7.03
C CYS A 101 -1.47 5.59 -6.49
N LEU A 102 -2.59 5.28 -7.14
CA LEU A 102 -3.55 4.28 -6.68
C LEU A 102 -3.67 3.14 -7.69
N ASP A 103 -3.25 1.94 -7.29
CA ASP A 103 -3.45 0.71 -8.07
C ASP A 103 -4.68 -0.08 -7.60
N VAL A 104 -5.25 0.30 -6.45
CA VAL A 104 -6.37 -0.38 -5.78
C VAL A 104 -7.42 0.64 -5.31
N PHE A 105 -8.69 0.22 -5.33
CA PHE A 105 -9.84 1.08 -5.01
C PHE A 105 -10.76 0.42 -3.98
N GLU A 106 -11.54 1.20 -3.23
CA GLU A 106 -12.51 0.65 -2.26
C GLU A 106 -13.56 -0.21 -2.94
N ASN A 107 -14.03 0.21 -4.11
CA ASN A 107 -14.88 -0.58 -4.99
C ASN A 107 -14.20 -0.71 -6.36
N GLU A 108 -13.82 -1.94 -6.74
CA GLU A 108 -13.13 -2.25 -7.99
C GLU A 108 -14.09 -2.78 -9.07
N LYS A 109 -15.41 -2.68 -8.83
CA LYS A 109 -16.44 -3.18 -9.73
C LYS A 109 -17.29 -2.02 -10.27
N PRO A 110 -16.90 -1.34 -11.35
CA PRO A 110 -17.60 -0.16 -11.86
C PRO A 110 -19.09 -0.39 -12.12
N GLN A 111 -19.48 -1.62 -12.49
CA GLN A 111 -20.88 -1.99 -12.71
C GLN A 111 -21.73 -2.01 -11.43
N THR A 112 -21.12 -1.92 -10.25
CA THR A 112 -21.81 -1.89 -8.95
C THR A 112 -21.77 -0.52 -8.29
N PHE A 113 -21.23 0.50 -8.95
CA PHE A 113 -21.11 1.83 -8.38
C PHE A 113 -22.48 2.44 -8.12
N SER A 114 -22.70 2.92 -6.90
CA SER A 114 -23.78 3.85 -6.57
C SER A 114 -23.57 5.19 -7.29
N GLU A 115 -24.59 6.03 -7.38
CA GLU A 115 -24.48 7.38 -7.94
C GLU A 115 -23.41 8.23 -7.21
N ALA A 116 -23.33 8.08 -5.89
CA ALA A 116 -22.30 8.74 -5.09
C ALA A 116 -20.88 8.28 -5.44
N GLU A 117 -20.67 6.95 -5.63
CA GLU A 117 -19.39 6.40 -6.06
C GLU A 117 -19.04 6.82 -7.48
N GLN A 118 -20.01 6.84 -8.40
CA GLN A 118 -19.79 7.33 -9.77
C GLN A 118 -19.30 8.78 -9.76
N THR A 119 -19.94 9.63 -8.96
CA THR A 119 -19.55 11.04 -8.79
C THR A 119 -18.14 11.14 -8.18
N LEU A 120 -17.86 10.40 -7.11
CA LEU A 120 -16.58 10.41 -6.40
C LEU A 120 -15.42 9.96 -7.30
N TYR A 121 -15.58 8.81 -7.97
CA TYR A 121 -14.56 8.31 -8.90
C TYR A 121 -14.43 9.19 -10.14
N GLY A 122 -15.54 9.84 -10.59
CA GLY A 122 -15.50 10.83 -11.64
C GLY A 122 -14.63 12.03 -11.27
N ARG A 123 -14.75 12.55 -10.04
CA ARG A 123 -13.87 13.62 -9.51
C ARG A 123 -12.41 13.15 -9.49
N LEU A 124 -12.14 11.96 -8.93
CA LEU A 124 -10.80 11.40 -8.86
C LEU A 124 -10.13 11.30 -10.24
N HIS A 125 -10.88 10.86 -11.27
CA HIS A 125 -10.37 10.75 -12.64
C HIS A 125 -10.06 12.08 -13.34
N GLN A 126 -10.62 13.18 -12.84
CA GLN A 126 -10.38 14.52 -13.39
C GLN A 126 -9.16 15.22 -12.78
N LEU A 127 -8.59 14.66 -11.70
CA LEU A 127 -7.43 15.24 -11.04
C LEU A 127 -6.15 15.00 -11.86
N GLU A 128 -5.36 16.04 -12.08
CA GLU A 128 -4.09 15.96 -12.82
C GLU A 128 -2.93 15.44 -11.95
N ASN A 129 -3.08 15.48 -10.63
CA ASN A 129 -2.08 15.05 -9.65
C ASN A 129 -2.26 13.62 -9.17
N VAL A 130 -2.93 12.76 -9.96
CA VAL A 130 -3.13 11.35 -9.64
C VAL A 130 -2.63 10.43 -10.75
N VAL A 131 -2.10 9.28 -10.35
CA VAL A 131 -1.81 8.16 -11.23
C VAL A 131 -2.69 6.99 -10.82
N LEU A 132 -3.53 6.50 -11.73
CA LEU A 132 -4.47 5.42 -11.48
C LEU A 132 -4.10 4.21 -12.32
N ALA A 133 -4.12 3.02 -11.72
CA ALA A 133 -3.89 1.75 -12.40
C ALA A 133 -4.96 0.71 -11.98
N PRO A 134 -5.33 -0.23 -12.85
CA PRO A 134 -6.45 -1.13 -12.62
C PRO A 134 -6.03 -2.42 -11.89
N HIS A 135 -5.42 -2.29 -10.70
CA HIS A 135 -4.97 -3.38 -9.83
C HIS A 135 -3.98 -4.33 -10.52
N ILE A 136 -2.94 -3.77 -11.13
CA ILE A 136 -1.97 -4.51 -11.95
C ILE A 136 -0.54 -4.47 -11.42
N ALA A 137 -0.26 -3.80 -10.30
CA ALA A 137 1.10 -3.67 -9.74
C ALA A 137 1.78 -5.02 -9.48
N GLY A 138 1.00 -6.08 -9.22
CA GLY A 138 1.49 -7.45 -9.05
C GLY A 138 1.40 -8.32 -10.31
N TRP A 139 0.95 -7.81 -11.45
CA TRP A 139 0.63 -8.60 -12.64
C TRP A 139 1.81 -8.68 -13.61
N THR A 140 2.90 -9.31 -13.18
CA THR A 140 4.01 -9.65 -14.08
C THR A 140 4.02 -11.14 -14.40
N TYR A 141 4.70 -11.54 -15.48
CA TYR A 141 4.90 -12.96 -15.80
C TYR A 141 5.61 -13.68 -14.66
N GLU A 142 6.65 -13.04 -14.10
CA GLU A 142 7.45 -13.56 -13.00
C GLU A 142 6.60 -13.76 -11.73
N SER A 143 5.73 -12.82 -11.39
CA SER A 143 4.88 -12.92 -10.19
C SER A 143 3.88 -14.08 -10.30
N LYS A 144 3.27 -14.27 -11.49
CA LYS A 144 2.34 -15.38 -11.76
C LYS A 144 3.06 -16.73 -11.66
N TYR A 145 4.25 -16.83 -12.25
CA TYR A 145 5.07 -18.03 -12.16
C TYR A 145 5.49 -18.32 -10.72
N LEU A 146 5.98 -17.31 -9.99
CA LEU A 146 6.41 -17.46 -8.60
C LEU A 146 5.25 -17.86 -7.67
N LEU A 147 4.06 -17.30 -7.85
CA LEU A 147 2.88 -17.69 -7.07
C LEU A 147 2.58 -19.19 -7.24
N ALA A 148 2.59 -19.68 -8.47
CA ALA A 148 2.33 -21.09 -8.75
C ALA A 148 3.44 -22.00 -8.22
N SER A 149 4.72 -21.65 -8.41
CA SER A 149 5.86 -22.45 -7.97
C SER A 149 5.97 -22.52 -6.45
N ILE A 150 5.81 -21.39 -5.73
CA ILE A 150 5.82 -21.36 -4.27
C ILE A 150 4.66 -22.17 -3.68
N LEU A 151 3.47 -22.09 -4.30
CA LEU A 151 2.32 -22.88 -3.85
C LEU A 151 2.59 -24.38 -4.02
N LEU A 152 3.11 -24.79 -5.17
CA LEU A 152 3.47 -26.18 -5.44
C LEU A 152 4.52 -26.69 -4.46
N GLU A 153 5.54 -25.90 -4.17
CA GLU A 153 6.59 -26.23 -3.20
C GLU A 153 5.99 -26.47 -1.81
N LYS A 154 5.16 -25.56 -1.32
CA LYS A 154 4.48 -25.68 -0.02
C LYS A 154 3.59 -26.93 0.06
N ILE A 155 2.80 -27.21 -0.99
CA ILE A 155 1.95 -28.42 -1.04
C ILE A 155 2.83 -29.68 -0.97
N THR A 156 3.95 -29.70 -1.69
CA THR A 156 4.86 -30.84 -1.72
C THR A 156 5.54 -31.05 -0.37
N GLU A 157 5.93 -29.98 0.32
CA GLU A 157 6.51 -30.05 1.66
C GLU A 157 5.51 -30.57 2.69
N THR A 158 4.27 -30.06 2.66
CA THR A 158 3.19 -30.52 3.57
C THR A 158 2.93 -32.01 3.40
N LYS A 159 2.80 -32.50 2.16
CA LYS A 159 2.62 -33.94 1.88
C LYS A 159 3.78 -34.80 2.38
N LYS A 160 5.01 -34.30 2.29
CA LYS A 160 6.19 -35.01 2.85
C LYS A 160 6.14 -35.13 4.37
N LEU A 161 5.60 -34.13 5.06
CA LEU A 161 5.45 -34.13 6.52
C LEU A 161 4.35 -35.11 6.97
N GLU A 162 3.21 -35.15 6.28
CA GLU A 162 2.13 -36.10 6.55
C GLU A 162 2.58 -37.54 6.42
N VAL A 163 3.27 -37.90 5.33
CA VAL A 163 3.83 -39.26 5.12
C VAL A 163 4.87 -39.65 6.17
N ARG A 164 5.59 -38.69 6.78
CA ARG A 164 6.54 -38.97 7.86
C ARG A 164 5.87 -39.16 9.23
N SER A 165 4.68 -38.56 9.45
CA SER A 165 3.93 -38.69 10.71
C SER A 165 3.12 -39.98 10.79
N GLU A 166 2.91 -40.68 9.67
CA GLU A 166 2.20 -41.97 9.58
C GLU A 166 3.16 -43.18 9.65
N ARG A 167 4.44 -42.95 9.83
CA ARG A 167 5.48 -44.01 10.06
C ARG A 167 6.06 -43.93 11.46
#